data_27096b483fb2423d84ff6e399a3dcc1e
#
_entry.id   27096b483fb2423d84ff6e399a3dcc1e
#
_cell.length_a   1.000
_cell.length_b   1.000
_cell.length_c   1.000
_cell.angle_alpha   90.00
_cell.angle_beta   90.00
_cell.angle_gamma   90.00
#
_symmetry.space_group_name_H-M   'P 1'
#
loop_
_entity.id
_entity.type
_entity.pdbx_description
1 polymer ?
#
loop_
_entity_poly.entity_id
_entity_poly.type
_entity_poly.pdbx_seq_one_letter_code
_entity_poly.pdbx_strand_id
1 'polypeptide(L)'
;MSAVIQTSPSLLAMSMHAQPLAVGDGRRAIAFDARGDIALDAFLSEVRGVAATLPEARYAINLCDDRYRFLVAFCAVALRGQTTLLPPSRAPAAIEGVQRQHPDSYCIGDDCVSDGALPLLPQHHVRMPDILPRLDGPSPHIGGEALVAIGFTSGSTGCPKPNAKTWNSFRTSTAQNLAALQDLWPDGATPHIVATVPPQHMYGMELSVLLPLLGGAAVHGARPFFPGDVAAALRDARTHRLLVTTPVHLRALVESRVDLPALAAIVTATAPLPQALAAAAEALFGCEVREMFGSTETCVIARRRTAIEERWTPLPGVRVHPQPDGTLVHAAHLPAPVALADLVEVDGDGAFRLRGRQEDLLEIAGKRASLGDLTRCLLAVPGVEDGVVLQLDEREGNGVRRIAALVVAPMLDEASIMRVLRDSIDPVFLPRRLLRVDALPRNATGKLPRDELLRLLQRDMA
;
A
#
# COMPACT_ATOMS: atom_id res chain seq x y z
N MET A 1 -36.94 33.61 39.70
CA MET A 1 -36.72 32.18 39.40
C MET A 1 -36.27 32.07 37.92
N SER A 2 -34.98 31.99 37.70
CA SER A 2 -34.41 31.86 36.34
C SER A 2 -34.33 30.39 36.00
N ALA A 3 -35.04 29.98 34.96
CA ALA A 3 -34.98 28.62 34.42
C ALA A 3 -33.61 28.45 33.67
N VAL A 4 -32.73 27.66 34.22
CA VAL A 4 -31.53 27.20 33.56
C VAL A 4 -31.93 26.12 32.55
N ILE A 5 -31.85 26.43 31.27
CA ILE A 5 -32.00 25.45 30.20
C ILE A 5 -30.75 24.58 30.21
N GLN A 6 -30.85 23.36 30.72
CA GLN A 6 -29.83 22.33 30.55
C GLN A 6 -29.86 21.87 29.09
N THR A 7 -28.93 22.40 28.29
CA THR A 7 -28.61 21.85 26.98
C THR A 7 -27.93 20.49 27.18
N SER A 8 -28.51 19.44 26.63
CA SER A 8 -27.99 18.07 26.71
C SER A 8 -26.55 17.97 26.18
N PRO A 9 -25.61 17.41 26.96
CA PRO A 9 -24.19 17.35 26.59
C PRO A 9 -23.88 16.55 25.31
N SER A 10 -24.83 15.70 24.88
CA SER A 10 -24.58 14.76 23.78
C SER A 10 -24.59 15.41 22.38
N LEU A 11 -25.42 16.42 22.12
CA LEU A 11 -25.50 17.09 20.83
C LEU A 11 -24.36 18.09 20.60
N LEU A 12 -23.88 18.75 21.64
CA LEU A 12 -22.69 19.62 21.56
C LEU A 12 -21.39 18.83 21.42
N ALA A 13 -21.28 17.66 22.06
CA ALA A 13 -20.12 16.78 21.92
C ALA A 13 -20.02 16.17 20.51
N MET A 14 -21.14 15.80 19.88
CA MET A 14 -21.16 15.29 18.50
C MET A 14 -20.78 16.37 17.47
N SER A 15 -21.18 17.63 17.67
CA SER A 15 -20.84 18.75 16.77
C SER A 15 -19.36 19.16 16.84
N MET A 16 -18.69 18.99 17.96
CA MET A 16 -17.25 19.33 18.12
C MET A 16 -16.30 18.31 17.46
N HIS A 17 -16.76 17.16 16.98
CA HIS A 17 -15.92 16.08 16.45
C HIS A 17 -16.16 15.78 14.97
N ALA A 18 -17.10 16.46 14.32
CA ALA A 18 -17.31 16.32 12.87
C ALA A 18 -16.22 17.05 12.09
N GLN A 19 -15.62 16.37 11.12
CA GLN A 19 -14.48 16.83 10.33
C GLN A 19 -14.85 16.89 8.85
N PRO A 20 -14.34 17.87 8.08
CA PRO A 20 -14.63 17.93 6.65
C PRO A 20 -14.15 16.66 5.94
N LEU A 21 -14.94 16.21 4.95
CA LEU A 21 -14.60 15.07 4.09
C LEU A 21 -13.36 15.36 3.24
N ALA A 22 -13.16 16.59 2.83
CA ALA A 22 -11.99 17.03 2.07
C ALA A 22 -11.56 18.44 2.50
N VAL A 23 -10.28 18.78 2.30
CA VAL A 23 -9.71 20.08 2.65
C VAL A 23 -9.43 20.93 1.41
N GLY A 24 -9.37 22.25 1.59
CA GLY A 24 -8.97 23.23 0.58
C GLY A 24 -10.14 23.96 -0.09
N ASP A 25 -9.81 24.89 -1.00
CA ASP A 25 -10.78 25.67 -1.76
C ASP A 25 -11.54 24.79 -2.75
N GLY A 26 -12.85 25.05 -2.92
CA GLY A 26 -13.71 24.28 -3.82
C GLY A 26 -13.28 24.24 -5.29
N ARG A 27 -12.51 25.22 -5.73
CA ARG A 27 -11.95 25.29 -7.10
C ARG A 27 -10.64 24.54 -7.28
N ARG A 28 -9.98 24.10 -6.19
CA ARG A 28 -8.76 23.32 -6.34
C ARG A 28 -9.02 22.02 -7.11
N ALA A 29 -8.03 21.58 -7.89
CA ALA A 29 -8.08 20.24 -8.45
C ALA A 29 -7.99 19.18 -7.34
N ILE A 30 -8.87 18.18 -7.36
CA ILE A 30 -8.78 16.98 -6.53
C ILE A 30 -8.38 15.76 -7.36
N ALA A 31 -8.77 15.75 -8.63
CA ALA A 31 -8.38 14.75 -9.61
C ALA A 31 -8.13 15.39 -10.96
N PHE A 32 -7.48 14.67 -11.86
CA PHE A 32 -7.22 15.09 -13.23
C PHE A 32 -7.09 13.89 -14.17
N ASP A 33 -7.29 14.13 -15.45
CA ASP A 33 -7.02 13.20 -16.54
C ASP A 33 -6.63 13.97 -17.82
N ALA A 34 -6.56 13.30 -18.97
CA ALA A 34 -6.26 13.92 -20.27
C ALA A 34 -7.28 15.00 -20.67
N ARG A 35 -8.49 15.00 -20.11
CA ARG A 35 -9.54 16.01 -20.37
C ARG A 35 -9.37 17.26 -19.52
N GLY A 36 -8.62 17.19 -18.42
CA GLY A 36 -8.30 18.29 -17.53
C GLY A 36 -8.57 17.99 -16.05
N ASP A 37 -8.64 19.07 -15.26
CA ASP A 37 -8.80 19.01 -13.82
C ASP A 37 -10.27 18.85 -13.42
N ILE A 38 -10.52 18.09 -12.37
CA ILE A 38 -11.81 17.99 -11.69
C ILE A 38 -11.72 18.80 -10.39
N ALA A 39 -12.55 19.83 -10.27
CA ALA A 39 -12.60 20.68 -9.10
C ALA A 39 -13.21 19.97 -7.90
N LEU A 40 -12.77 20.34 -6.68
CA LEU A 40 -13.28 19.77 -5.43
C LEU A 40 -14.81 19.92 -5.29
N ASP A 41 -15.39 21.07 -5.65
CA ASP A 41 -16.84 21.29 -5.57
C ASP A 41 -17.61 20.34 -6.49
N ALA A 42 -17.13 20.12 -7.72
CA ALA A 42 -17.71 19.17 -8.65
C ALA A 42 -17.66 17.72 -8.09
N PHE A 43 -16.49 17.33 -7.58
CA PHE A 43 -16.29 16.05 -6.90
C PHE A 43 -17.26 15.87 -5.71
N LEU A 44 -17.38 16.86 -4.82
CA LEU A 44 -18.28 16.78 -3.67
C LEU A 44 -19.77 16.70 -4.08
N SER A 45 -20.13 17.34 -5.19
CA SER A 45 -21.47 17.21 -5.76
C SER A 45 -21.73 15.79 -6.28
N GLU A 46 -20.74 15.15 -6.94
CA GLU A 46 -20.81 13.76 -7.38
C GLU A 46 -20.83 12.77 -6.22
N VAL A 47 -20.02 13.01 -5.17
CA VAL A 47 -20.07 12.22 -3.93
C VAL A 47 -21.47 12.21 -3.31
N ARG A 48 -22.13 13.38 -3.20
CA ARG A 48 -23.50 13.47 -2.68
C ARG A 48 -24.50 12.76 -3.59
N GLY A 49 -24.36 12.93 -4.90
CA GLY A 49 -25.20 12.28 -5.90
C GLY A 49 -25.11 10.75 -5.81
N VAL A 50 -23.91 10.21 -5.77
CA VAL A 50 -23.69 8.75 -5.61
C VAL A 50 -24.19 8.28 -4.25
N ALA A 51 -23.91 9.00 -3.16
CA ALA A 51 -24.38 8.64 -1.82
C ALA A 51 -25.90 8.49 -1.75
N ALA A 52 -26.66 9.31 -2.49
CA ALA A 52 -28.13 9.23 -2.55
C ALA A 52 -28.65 7.95 -3.23
N THR A 53 -27.82 7.26 -4.03
CA THR A 53 -28.18 6.03 -4.75
C THR A 53 -27.73 4.74 -4.07
N LEU A 54 -26.89 4.82 -3.03
CA LEU A 54 -26.38 3.65 -2.34
C LEU A 54 -27.48 2.94 -1.53
N PRO A 55 -27.45 1.58 -1.49
CA PRO A 55 -28.42 0.81 -0.73
C PRO A 55 -28.25 1.00 0.79
N GLU A 56 -29.28 0.66 1.53
CA GLU A 56 -29.22 0.54 2.98
C GLU A 56 -28.42 -0.72 3.34
N ALA A 57 -27.20 -0.54 3.84
CA ALA A 57 -26.32 -1.60 4.30
C ALA A 57 -25.27 -1.00 5.23
N ARG A 58 -24.56 -1.83 5.99
CA ARG A 58 -23.50 -1.36 6.90
C ARG A 58 -22.15 -1.26 6.20
N TYR A 59 -21.93 -2.07 5.18
CA TYR A 59 -20.61 -2.23 4.56
C TYR A 59 -20.69 -2.19 3.04
N ALA A 60 -19.64 -1.67 2.41
CA ALA A 60 -19.46 -1.68 0.95
C ALA A 60 -18.06 -2.18 0.58
N ILE A 61 -17.96 -3.15 -0.31
CA ILE A 61 -16.68 -3.59 -0.92
C ILE A 61 -16.46 -2.75 -2.16
N ASN A 62 -15.47 -1.84 -2.12
CA ASN A 62 -15.16 -0.98 -3.25
C ASN A 62 -14.24 -1.69 -4.25
N LEU A 63 -14.78 -2.04 -5.41
CA LEU A 63 -14.11 -2.74 -6.51
C LEU A 63 -13.87 -1.84 -7.75
N CYS A 64 -14.02 -0.52 -7.63
CA CYS A 64 -13.73 0.39 -8.74
C CYS A 64 -12.26 0.27 -9.18
N ASP A 65 -12.01 0.13 -10.48
CA ASP A 65 -10.69 0.11 -11.09
C ASP A 65 -10.21 1.53 -11.39
N ASP A 66 -11.09 2.38 -11.88
CA ASP A 66 -10.84 3.81 -12.04
C ASP A 66 -10.68 4.45 -10.67
N ARG A 67 -9.57 5.14 -10.47
CA ARG A 67 -9.21 5.74 -9.18
C ARG A 67 -10.15 6.86 -8.78
N TYR A 68 -10.60 7.67 -9.75
CA TYR A 68 -11.54 8.72 -9.45
C TYR A 68 -12.87 8.16 -8.97
N ARG A 69 -13.38 7.13 -9.64
CA ARG A 69 -14.60 6.43 -9.21
C ARG A 69 -14.43 5.74 -7.86
N PHE A 70 -13.25 5.15 -7.62
CA PHE A 70 -12.93 4.60 -6.30
C PHE A 70 -13.00 5.68 -5.21
N LEU A 71 -12.43 6.87 -5.47
CA LEU A 71 -12.42 8.01 -4.56
C LEU A 71 -13.85 8.51 -4.28
N VAL A 72 -14.68 8.67 -5.32
CA VAL A 72 -16.10 9.06 -5.19
C VAL A 72 -16.88 8.01 -4.39
N ALA A 73 -16.73 6.72 -4.71
CA ALA A 73 -17.41 5.63 -4.01
C ALA A 73 -17.02 5.56 -2.53
N PHE A 74 -15.73 5.64 -2.22
CA PHE A 74 -15.22 5.66 -0.84
C PHE A 74 -15.87 6.81 -0.01
N CYS A 75 -15.89 8.01 -0.58
CA CYS A 75 -16.48 9.18 0.08
C CYS A 75 -17.99 9.09 0.21
N ALA A 76 -18.68 8.55 -0.81
CA ALA A 76 -20.13 8.35 -0.78
C ALA A 76 -20.56 7.33 0.29
N VAL A 77 -19.82 6.22 0.41
CA VAL A 77 -20.00 5.21 1.46
C VAL A 77 -19.81 5.83 2.85
N ALA A 78 -18.71 6.59 3.04
CA ALA A 78 -18.46 7.27 4.31
C ALA A 78 -19.53 8.31 4.65
N LEU A 79 -20.02 9.05 3.65
CA LEU A 79 -21.11 10.05 3.83
C LEU A 79 -22.43 9.41 4.24
N ARG A 80 -22.69 8.16 3.83
CA ARG A 80 -23.84 7.36 4.27
C ARG A 80 -23.67 6.77 5.67
N GLY A 81 -22.54 7.01 6.34
CA GLY A 81 -22.21 6.37 7.62
C GLY A 81 -21.91 4.87 7.49
N GLN A 82 -21.64 4.40 6.27
CA GLN A 82 -21.27 3.02 6.00
C GLN A 82 -19.74 2.87 6.00
N THR A 83 -19.25 1.63 6.10
CA THR A 83 -17.82 1.33 6.15
C THR A 83 -17.35 0.66 4.87
N THR A 84 -16.28 1.18 4.27
CA THR A 84 -15.64 0.54 3.11
C THR A 84 -14.80 -0.66 3.55
N LEU A 85 -15.04 -1.83 2.97
CA LEU A 85 -14.22 -3.03 3.13
C LEU A 85 -13.18 -3.08 2.01
N LEU A 86 -11.92 -3.28 2.40
CA LEU A 86 -10.76 -3.33 1.50
C LEU A 86 -10.16 -4.75 1.52
N PRO A 87 -10.64 -5.69 0.68
CA PRO A 87 -10.13 -7.04 0.61
C PRO A 87 -8.63 -7.08 0.26
N PRO A 88 -7.88 -8.13 0.67
CA PRO A 88 -6.45 -8.23 0.38
C PRO A 88 -6.15 -8.44 -1.12
N SER A 89 -7.15 -8.89 -1.87
CA SER A 89 -7.10 -9.00 -3.34
C SER A 89 -8.52 -8.96 -3.93
N ARG A 90 -8.61 -8.81 -5.26
CA ARG A 90 -9.88 -8.88 -6.01
C ARG A 90 -10.24 -10.31 -6.43
N ALA A 91 -9.48 -11.31 -6.02
CA ALA A 91 -9.82 -12.70 -6.27
C ALA A 91 -11.18 -13.04 -5.66
N PRO A 92 -12.07 -13.77 -6.38
CA PRO A 92 -13.42 -14.11 -5.90
C PRO A 92 -13.43 -14.69 -4.48
N ALA A 93 -12.54 -15.64 -4.19
CA ALA A 93 -12.44 -16.26 -2.88
C ALA A 93 -12.09 -15.27 -1.75
N ALA A 94 -11.29 -14.23 -2.04
CA ALA A 94 -10.95 -13.20 -1.06
C ALA A 94 -12.16 -12.29 -0.78
N ILE A 95 -12.91 -11.91 -1.83
CA ILE A 95 -14.14 -11.11 -1.71
C ILE A 95 -15.20 -11.90 -0.94
N GLU A 96 -15.46 -13.16 -1.30
CA GLU A 96 -16.39 -14.03 -0.60
C GLU A 96 -16.00 -14.25 0.88
N GLY A 97 -14.69 -14.36 1.17
CA GLY A 97 -14.18 -14.46 2.53
C GLY A 97 -14.51 -13.23 3.37
N VAL A 98 -14.41 -12.04 2.79
CA VAL A 98 -14.77 -10.77 3.44
C VAL A 98 -16.29 -10.65 3.57
N GLN A 99 -17.08 -11.00 2.55
CA GLN A 99 -18.54 -10.97 2.61
C GLN A 99 -19.10 -11.91 3.68
N ARG A 100 -18.52 -13.11 3.83
CA ARG A 100 -18.92 -14.04 4.91
C ARG A 100 -18.70 -13.48 6.31
N GLN A 101 -17.63 -12.69 6.50
CA GLN A 101 -17.38 -12.00 7.78
C GLN A 101 -18.30 -10.77 7.97
N HIS A 102 -18.79 -10.19 6.87
CA HIS A 102 -19.61 -8.98 6.85
C HIS A 102 -20.83 -9.18 5.96
N PRO A 103 -21.82 -10.00 6.39
CA PRO A 103 -22.95 -10.40 5.55
C PRO A 103 -23.86 -9.23 5.13
N ASP A 104 -23.89 -8.11 5.90
CA ASP A 104 -24.60 -6.87 5.54
C ASP A 104 -23.69 -5.99 4.67
N SER A 105 -23.19 -6.53 3.54
CA SER A 105 -22.31 -5.85 2.61
C SER A 105 -22.79 -5.99 1.17
N TYR A 106 -22.51 -4.96 0.37
CA TYR A 106 -22.65 -4.99 -1.09
C TYR A 106 -21.31 -4.67 -1.75
N CYS A 107 -21.17 -5.03 -3.04
CA CYS A 107 -20.04 -4.60 -3.87
C CYS A 107 -20.42 -3.37 -4.67
N ILE A 108 -19.47 -2.43 -4.84
CA ILE A 108 -19.61 -1.29 -5.73
C ILE A 108 -18.43 -1.26 -6.70
N GLY A 109 -18.68 -1.11 -8.01
CA GLY A 109 -17.65 -1.15 -9.04
C GLY A 109 -18.04 -0.41 -10.31
N ASP A 110 -17.05 -0.12 -11.15
CA ASP A 110 -17.17 0.57 -12.44
C ASP A 110 -17.39 -0.37 -13.62
N ASP A 111 -17.07 -1.67 -13.48
CA ASP A 111 -17.31 -2.66 -14.52
C ASP A 111 -18.65 -3.36 -14.37
N CYS A 112 -19.25 -3.68 -15.54
CA CYS A 112 -20.18 -4.79 -15.58
C CYS A 112 -19.38 -6.06 -15.29
N VAL A 113 -19.81 -6.85 -14.32
CA VAL A 113 -19.33 -8.22 -14.09
C VAL A 113 -19.74 -9.08 -15.31
N SER A 114 -19.17 -8.76 -16.49
CA SER A 114 -19.65 -9.31 -17.77
C SER A 114 -18.87 -10.52 -18.26
N ASP A 115 -17.77 -10.91 -17.64
CA ASP A 115 -16.96 -12.02 -18.15
C ASP A 115 -16.69 -13.13 -17.13
N GLY A 116 -17.74 -13.62 -16.46
CA GLY A 116 -17.68 -14.94 -15.78
C GLY A 116 -16.75 -15.05 -14.57
N ALA A 117 -16.10 -13.97 -14.16
CA ALA A 117 -15.05 -14.02 -13.13
C ALA A 117 -15.59 -13.89 -11.70
N LEU A 118 -16.79 -13.38 -11.47
CA LEU A 118 -17.41 -13.27 -10.15
C LEU A 118 -18.91 -13.59 -10.24
N PRO A 119 -19.39 -14.71 -9.69
CA PRO A 119 -20.80 -14.94 -9.47
C PRO A 119 -21.31 -14.14 -8.28
N LEU A 120 -21.16 -12.80 -8.32
CA LEU A 120 -21.80 -11.93 -7.35
C LEU A 120 -23.28 -11.89 -7.69
N LEU A 121 -24.14 -12.24 -6.76
CA LEU A 121 -25.58 -12.17 -6.94
C LEU A 121 -25.92 -10.71 -7.31
N PRO A 122 -26.71 -10.46 -8.35
CA PRO A 122 -27.05 -9.11 -8.85
C PRO A 122 -27.57 -8.15 -7.75
N GLN A 123 -28.25 -8.69 -6.77
CA GLN A 123 -28.79 -7.95 -5.62
C GLN A 123 -27.75 -7.39 -4.64
N HIS A 124 -26.47 -7.80 -4.77
CA HIS A 124 -25.38 -7.35 -3.91
C HIS A 124 -24.33 -6.52 -4.65
N HIS A 125 -24.59 -6.15 -5.91
CA HIS A 125 -23.68 -5.35 -6.73
C HIS A 125 -24.31 -4.04 -7.18
N VAL A 126 -23.64 -2.92 -6.87
CA VAL A 126 -23.98 -1.56 -7.33
C VAL A 126 -22.99 -1.17 -8.40
N ARG A 127 -23.46 -1.01 -9.64
CA ARG A 127 -22.65 -0.48 -10.73
C ARG A 127 -22.54 1.04 -10.58
N MET A 128 -21.31 1.58 -10.61
CA MET A 128 -21.09 3.01 -10.75
C MET A 128 -21.55 3.47 -12.16
N PRO A 129 -22.40 4.49 -12.26
CA PRO A 129 -22.88 4.96 -13.56
C PRO A 129 -21.77 5.62 -14.37
N ASP A 130 -21.85 5.58 -15.71
CA ASP A 130 -20.86 6.18 -16.59
C ASP A 130 -20.76 7.71 -16.40
N ILE A 131 -21.89 8.36 -16.17
CA ILE A 131 -21.98 9.76 -15.75
C ILE A 131 -22.43 9.76 -14.30
N LEU A 132 -21.57 10.28 -13.42
CA LEU A 132 -21.86 10.34 -12.00
C LEU A 132 -23.00 11.34 -11.71
N PRO A 133 -24.01 10.94 -10.93
CA PRO A 133 -25.09 11.86 -10.53
C PRO A 133 -24.52 12.96 -9.65
N ARG A 134 -25.07 14.16 -9.79
CA ARG A 134 -24.69 15.34 -9.01
C ARG A 134 -25.85 15.78 -8.11
N LEU A 135 -25.49 16.13 -6.89
CA LEU A 135 -26.43 16.70 -5.93
C LEU A 135 -25.77 17.87 -5.19
N ASP A 136 -26.37 19.04 -5.26
CA ASP A 136 -25.87 20.22 -4.55
C ASP A 136 -26.15 20.12 -3.05
N GLY A 137 -25.34 20.80 -2.25
CA GLY A 137 -25.49 20.79 -0.80
C GLY A 137 -24.25 21.33 -0.08
N PRO A 138 -24.30 21.42 1.25
CA PRO A 138 -23.18 21.89 2.06
C PRO A 138 -21.98 20.92 1.96
N SER A 139 -20.79 21.43 2.30
CA SER A 139 -19.59 20.59 2.42
C SER A 139 -19.83 19.41 3.36
N PRO A 140 -19.60 18.15 2.92
CA PRO A 140 -19.82 16.99 3.75
C PRO A 140 -18.84 16.93 4.93
N HIS A 141 -19.33 16.47 6.08
CA HIS A 141 -18.54 16.23 7.28
C HIS A 141 -18.72 14.79 7.76
N ILE A 142 -17.66 14.22 8.29
CA ILE A 142 -17.62 12.85 8.83
C ILE A 142 -17.26 12.93 10.31
N GLY A 143 -17.94 12.14 11.15
CA GLY A 143 -17.58 12.00 12.55
C GLY A 143 -16.15 11.47 12.71
N GLY A 144 -15.36 12.08 13.59
CA GLY A 144 -13.96 11.68 13.77
C GLY A 144 -13.78 10.19 14.11
N GLU A 145 -14.68 9.67 14.94
CA GLU A 145 -14.68 8.25 15.36
C GLU A 145 -15.46 7.33 14.41
N ALA A 146 -16.01 7.86 13.31
CA ALA A 146 -16.69 7.03 12.33
C ALA A 146 -15.71 6.01 11.73
N LEU A 147 -16.11 4.75 11.75
CA LEU A 147 -15.37 3.66 11.10
C LEU A 147 -15.60 3.76 9.59
N VAL A 148 -14.61 4.25 8.86
CA VAL A 148 -14.73 4.53 7.42
C VAL A 148 -14.12 3.46 6.54
N ALA A 149 -13.19 2.66 7.08
CA ALA A 149 -12.61 1.53 6.34
C ALA A 149 -12.20 0.38 7.27
N ILE A 150 -12.22 -0.84 6.71
CA ILE A 150 -11.59 -2.02 7.28
C ILE A 150 -10.66 -2.60 6.20
N GLY A 151 -9.35 -2.52 6.43
CA GLY A 151 -8.35 -3.18 5.61
C GLY A 151 -8.16 -4.63 6.04
N PHE A 152 -8.07 -5.55 5.09
CA PHE A 152 -7.87 -6.97 5.40
C PHE A 152 -6.48 -7.42 4.98
N THR A 153 -5.83 -8.22 5.84
CA THR A 153 -4.57 -8.90 5.52
C THR A 153 -4.81 -10.39 5.35
N SER A 154 -4.01 -11.05 4.49
CA SER A 154 -4.05 -12.50 4.34
C SER A 154 -3.50 -13.13 5.63
N GLY A 155 -4.41 -13.64 6.48
CA GLY A 155 -4.02 -14.36 7.69
C GLY A 155 -3.31 -15.68 7.35
N SER A 156 -2.32 -16.07 8.16
CA SER A 156 -1.63 -17.38 8.06
C SER A 156 -2.58 -18.58 8.17
N THR A 157 -3.79 -18.36 8.69
CA THR A 157 -4.88 -19.37 8.83
C THR A 157 -5.84 -19.38 7.64
N GLY A 158 -5.57 -18.59 6.57
CA GLY A 158 -6.48 -18.45 5.41
C GLY A 158 -7.69 -17.54 5.64
N CYS A 159 -7.96 -17.11 6.88
CA CYS A 159 -9.01 -16.14 7.16
C CYS A 159 -8.47 -14.71 7.13
N PRO A 160 -9.09 -13.79 6.37
CA PRO A 160 -8.69 -12.39 6.36
C PRO A 160 -8.80 -11.75 7.75
N LYS A 161 -7.71 -11.09 8.21
CA LYS A 161 -7.70 -10.35 9.49
C LYS A 161 -8.13 -8.91 9.27
N PRO A 162 -9.19 -8.42 9.97
CA PRO A 162 -9.67 -7.05 9.82
C PRO A 162 -8.79 -6.05 10.57
N ASN A 163 -8.57 -4.89 9.96
CA ASN A 163 -7.86 -3.74 10.51
C ASN A 163 -8.73 -2.49 10.35
N ALA A 164 -9.41 -2.12 11.43
CA ALA A 164 -10.35 -1.01 11.46
C ALA A 164 -9.62 0.35 11.37
N LYS A 165 -10.20 1.30 10.61
CA LYS A 165 -9.68 2.65 10.42
C LYS A 165 -10.79 3.67 10.62
N THR A 166 -10.64 4.54 11.62
CA THR A 166 -11.55 5.67 11.84
C THR A 166 -11.15 6.85 10.97
N TRP A 167 -12.05 7.82 10.82
CA TRP A 167 -11.73 9.05 10.10
C TRP A 167 -10.58 9.82 10.74
N ASN A 168 -10.55 9.94 12.07
CA ASN A 168 -9.45 10.56 12.80
C ASN A 168 -8.12 9.83 12.59
N SER A 169 -8.14 8.49 12.58
CA SER A 169 -6.95 7.68 12.26
C SER A 169 -6.39 8.06 10.88
N PHE A 170 -7.23 8.11 9.85
CA PHE A 170 -6.81 8.49 8.50
C PHE A 170 -6.36 9.94 8.38
N ARG A 171 -7.02 10.88 9.05
CA ARG A 171 -6.58 12.28 9.10
C ARG A 171 -5.19 12.42 9.70
N THR A 172 -4.95 11.74 10.81
CA THR A 172 -3.66 11.79 11.51
C THR A 172 -2.56 11.15 10.65
N SER A 173 -2.80 9.97 10.07
CA SER A 173 -1.81 9.33 9.20
C SER A 173 -1.54 10.16 7.94
N THR A 174 -2.57 10.81 7.36
CA THR A 174 -2.38 11.71 6.21
C THR A 174 -1.53 12.93 6.57
N ALA A 175 -1.75 13.53 7.74
CA ALA A 175 -0.91 14.66 8.20
C ALA A 175 0.55 14.23 8.39
N GLN A 176 0.78 13.02 8.89
CA GLN A 176 2.12 12.43 9.03
C GLN A 176 2.77 12.17 7.66
N ASN A 177 2.02 11.60 6.71
CA ASN A 177 2.49 11.40 5.34
C ASN A 177 2.82 12.74 4.64
N LEU A 178 1.94 13.73 4.80
CA LEU A 178 2.18 15.07 4.24
C LEU A 178 3.46 15.68 4.81
N ALA A 179 3.66 15.65 6.12
CA ALA A 179 4.88 16.14 6.76
C ALA A 179 6.15 15.39 6.33
N ALA A 180 6.00 14.12 5.93
CA ALA A 180 7.11 13.29 5.43
C ALA A 180 7.45 13.54 3.95
N LEU A 181 6.58 14.21 3.21
CA LEU A 181 6.68 14.36 1.75
C LEU A 181 6.72 15.84 1.28
N GLN A 182 6.26 16.79 2.11
CA GLN A 182 6.08 18.19 1.70
C GLN A 182 7.38 18.90 1.27
N ASP A 183 8.54 18.41 1.68
CA ASP A 183 9.85 18.89 1.25
C ASP A 183 10.20 18.51 -0.21
N LEU A 184 9.40 17.67 -0.86
CA LEU A 184 9.59 17.22 -2.25
C LEU A 184 9.01 18.19 -3.28
N TRP A 185 8.26 19.20 -2.86
CA TRP A 185 7.70 20.25 -3.70
C TRP A 185 7.68 21.59 -2.96
N PRO A 186 7.61 22.73 -3.69
CA PRO A 186 7.59 24.06 -3.07
C PRO A 186 6.39 24.28 -2.15
N ASP A 187 6.59 25.04 -1.08
CA ASP A 187 5.54 25.42 -0.14
C ASP A 187 4.35 26.06 -0.85
N GLY A 188 3.15 25.65 -0.47
CA GLY A 188 1.89 26.09 -1.05
C GLY A 188 1.56 25.54 -2.44
N ALA A 189 2.45 24.72 -3.01
CA ALA A 189 2.18 24.06 -4.29
C ALA A 189 1.28 22.83 -4.09
N THR A 190 0.47 22.51 -5.11
CA THR A 190 -0.37 21.32 -5.16
C THR A 190 0.34 20.23 -5.96
N PRO A 191 0.77 19.12 -5.37
CA PRO A 191 1.36 18.02 -6.12
C PRO A 191 0.28 17.27 -6.92
N HIS A 192 0.65 16.88 -8.15
CA HIS A 192 -0.16 16.03 -9.02
C HIS A 192 0.34 14.60 -8.95
N ILE A 193 -0.48 13.71 -8.40
CA ILE A 193 -0.14 12.32 -8.13
C ILE A 193 -0.56 11.44 -9.30
N VAL A 194 0.39 10.69 -9.85
CA VAL A 194 0.13 9.53 -10.71
C VAL A 194 0.51 8.29 -9.92
N ALA A 195 -0.42 7.33 -9.80
CA ALA A 195 -0.18 6.16 -8.97
C ALA A 195 -0.40 4.85 -9.73
N THR A 196 0.60 3.98 -9.73
CA THR A 196 0.52 2.62 -10.30
C THR A 196 -0.10 1.62 -9.33
N VAL A 197 -0.12 1.97 -8.05
CA VAL A 197 -0.65 1.12 -6.97
C VAL A 197 -2.17 1.11 -6.95
N PRO A 198 -2.80 -0.03 -6.63
CA PRO A 198 -4.25 -0.09 -6.45
C PRO A 198 -4.70 0.74 -5.25
N PRO A 199 -5.81 1.51 -5.36
CA PRO A 199 -6.29 2.37 -4.28
C PRO A 199 -6.82 1.60 -3.06
N GLN A 200 -7.22 0.33 -3.22
CA GLN A 200 -7.70 -0.52 -2.12
C GLN A 200 -6.60 -1.04 -1.20
N HIS A 201 -5.34 -1.03 -1.61
CA HIS A 201 -4.23 -1.35 -0.72
C HIS A 201 -3.89 -0.17 0.16
N MET A 202 -3.51 -0.41 1.44
CA MET A 202 -3.32 0.65 2.41
C MET A 202 -2.35 1.74 1.92
N TYR A 203 -1.22 1.38 1.33
CA TYR A 203 -0.29 2.33 0.72
C TYR A 203 -0.94 3.18 -0.40
N GLY A 204 -1.70 2.55 -1.29
CA GLY A 204 -2.47 3.23 -2.33
C GLY A 204 -3.58 4.10 -1.74
N MET A 205 -4.27 3.61 -0.70
CA MET A 205 -5.28 4.35 0.04
C MET A 205 -4.70 5.64 0.65
N GLU A 206 -3.58 5.55 1.36
CA GLU A 206 -2.95 6.69 2.00
C GLU A 206 -2.45 7.73 0.99
N LEU A 207 -1.73 7.32 -0.06
CA LEU A 207 -1.06 8.27 -0.95
C LEU A 207 -1.85 8.65 -2.21
N SER A 208 -2.88 7.90 -2.58
CA SER A 208 -3.65 8.20 -3.79
C SER A 208 -5.16 8.39 -3.59
N VAL A 209 -5.64 8.25 -2.34
CA VAL A 209 -7.01 8.56 -1.95
C VAL A 209 -7.02 9.62 -0.84
N LEU A 210 -6.37 9.33 0.28
CA LEU A 210 -6.39 10.22 1.45
C LEU A 210 -5.53 11.48 1.26
N LEU A 211 -4.37 11.38 0.62
CA LEU A 211 -3.53 12.55 0.36
C LEU A 211 -4.21 13.57 -0.57
N PRO A 212 -4.93 13.20 -1.65
CA PRO A 212 -5.80 14.11 -2.38
C PRO A 212 -6.94 14.72 -1.54
N LEU A 213 -7.61 13.93 -0.70
CA LEU A 213 -8.71 14.40 0.13
C LEU A 213 -8.26 15.38 1.22
N LEU A 214 -7.26 14.98 2.00
CA LEU A 214 -6.88 15.59 3.28
C LEU A 214 -5.54 16.33 3.24
N GLY A 215 -4.69 16.08 2.23
CA GLY A 215 -3.40 16.73 2.04
C GLY A 215 -3.38 17.78 0.93
N GLY A 216 -4.49 18.00 0.24
CA GLY A 216 -4.63 19.03 -0.80
C GLY A 216 -4.04 18.67 -2.17
N ALA A 217 -3.51 17.46 -2.37
CA ALA A 217 -3.01 16.99 -3.66
C ALA A 217 -4.13 16.79 -4.69
N ALA A 218 -3.75 16.66 -5.99
CA ALA A 218 -4.63 16.16 -7.03
C ALA A 218 -4.14 14.77 -7.50
N VAL A 219 -5.05 13.88 -7.92
CA VAL A 219 -4.69 12.53 -8.34
C VAL A 219 -5.21 12.21 -9.73
N HIS A 220 -4.40 11.50 -10.53
CA HIS A 220 -4.82 11.01 -11.84
C HIS A 220 -5.90 9.91 -11.69
N GLY A 221 -7.00 10.04 -12.45
CA GLY A 221 -8.14 9.13 -12.38
C GLY A 221 -7.81 7.69 -12.76
N ALA A 222 -6.98 7.49 -13.79
CA ALA A 222 -6.57 6.14 -14.22
C ALA A 222 -5.51 5.52 -13.29
N ARG A 223 -5.37 4.20 -13.43
CA ARG A 223 -4.30 3.41 -12.84
C ARG A 223 -3.36 2.90 -13.95
N PRO A 224 -2.34 3.69 -14.35
CA PRO A 224 -1.41 3.26 -15.36
C PRO A 224 -0.59 2.05 -14.86
N PHE A 225 -0.32 1.10 -15.76
CA PHE A 225 0.38 -0.13 -15.41
C PHE A 225 1.70 -0.26 -16.16
N PHE A 226 1.71 -0.06 -17.47
CA PHE A 226 2.91 -0.16 -18.30
C PHE A 226 3.68 1.18 -18.33
N PRO A 227 5.01 1.16 -18.58
CA PRO A 227 5.83 2.36 -18.63
C PRO A 227 5.28 3.47 -19.56
N GLY A 228 4.75 3.11 -20.72
CA GLY A 228 4.13 4.05 -21.64
C GLY A 228 2.88 4.73 -21.08
N ASP A 229 2.04 3.97 -20.35
CA ASP A 229 0.82 4.50 -19.70
C ASP A 229 1.18 5.44 -18.56
N VAL A 230 2.22 5.10 -17.78
CA VAL A 230 2.75 5.96 -16.70
C VAL A 230 3.25 7.29 -17.28
N ALA A 231 4.01 7.22 -18.38
CA ALA A 231 4.51 8.42 -19.07
C ALA A 231 3.36 9.27 -19.60
N ALA A 232 2.32 8.67 -20.18
CA ALA A 232 1.13 9.38 -20.67
C ALA A 232 0.40 10.09 -19.50
N ALA A 233 0.08 9.36 -18.43
CA ALA A 233 -0.59 9.92 -17.26
C ALA A 233 0.23 11.05 -16.58
N LEU A 234 1.55 10.94 -16.55
CA LEU A 234 2.43 12.00 -16.03
C LEU A 234 2.43 13.26 -16.92
N ARG A 235 2.20 13.13 -18.24
CA ARG A 235 2.06 14.30 -19.13
C ARG A 235 0.76 15.04 -18.92
N ASP A 236 -0.30 14.38 -18.46
CA ASP A 236 -1.57 15.03 -18.10
C ASP A 236 -1.42 15.92 -16.85
N ALA A 237 -0.45 15.62 -15.98
CA ALA A 237 -0.16 16.42 -14.79
C ALA A 237 0.49 17.75 -15.14
N ARG A 238 0.00 18.85 -14.56
CA ARG A 238 0.44 20.21 -14.90
C ARG A 238 1.71 20.64 -14.16
N THR A 239 1.79 20.35 -12.86
CA THR A 239 2.90 20.81 -12.00
C THR A 239 3.28 19.74 -10.98
N HIS A 240 4.48 19.82 -10.40
CA HIS A 240 4.96 19.07 -9.25
C HIS A 240 4.50 17.59 -9.26
N ARG A 241 4.88 16.87 -10.32
CA ARG A 241 4.50 15.49 -10.57
C ARG A 241 5.08 14.56 -9.53
N LEU A 242 4.23 13.87 -8.80
CA LEU A 242 4.60 12.83 -7.82
C LEU A 242 4.19 11.47 -8.36
N LEU A 243 5.16 10.59 -8.60
CA LEU A 243 4.89 9.21 -9.00
C LEU A 243 4.82 8.32 -7.75
N VAL A 244 3.65 7.75 -7.45
CA VAL A 244 3.44 6.77 -6.37
C VAL A 244 3.44 5.37 -6.97
N THR A 245 4.47 4.56 -6.66
CA THR A 245 4.71 3.30 -7.37
C THR A 245 5.19 2.19 -6.44
N THR A 246 5.60 1.05 -7.01
CA THR A 246 6.22 -0.07 -6.29
C THR A 246 7.60 -0.37 -6.87
N PRO A 247 8.49 -1.06 -6.16
CA PRO A 247 9.81 -1.42 -6.68
C PRO A 247 9.75 -2.19 -8.01
N VAL A 248 8.70 -3.01 -8.22
CA VAL A 248 8.52 -3.77 -9.47
C VAL A 248 8.20 -2.85 -10.64
N HIS A 249 7.25 -1.93 -10.48
CA HIS A 249 6.93 -0.96 -11.54
C HIS A 249 8.07 0.04 -11.76
N LEU A 250 8.78 0.43 -10.69
CA LEU A 250 9.96 1.29 -10.80
C LEU A 250 11.07 0.63 -11.61
N ARG A 251 11.30 -0.67 -11.40
CA ARG A 251 12.25 -1.46 -12.20
C ARG A 251 11.88 -1.44 -13.68
N ALA A 252 10.62 -1.72 -14.01
CA ALA A 252 10.14 -1.69 -15.39
C ALA A 252 10.31 -0.31 -16.05
N LEU A 253 10.09 0.77 -15.30
CA LEU A 253 10.35 2.15 -15.78
C LEU A 253 11.82 2.41 -16.07
N VAL A 254 12.73 1.98 -15.18
CA VAL A 254 14.18 2.13 -15.36
C VAL A 254 14.68 1.30 -16.54
N GLU A 255 14.26 0.04 -16.65
CA GLU A 255 14.69 -0.87 -17.72
C GLU A 255 14.18 -0.44 -19.09
N SER A 256 12.94 0.05 -19.17
CA SER A 256 12.34 0.55 -20.43
C SER A 256 12.97 1.85 -20.91
N ARG A 257 13.66 2.59 -20.04
CA ARG A 257 14.18 3.95 -20.31
C ARG A 257 13.15 4.88 -20.93
N VAL A 258 11.88 4.73 -20.54
CA VAL A 258 10.80 5.57 -21.03
C VAL A 258 11.09 7.03 -20.65
N ASP A 259 10.85 7.94 -21.60
CA ASP A 259 10.96 9.38 -21.37
C ASP A 259 9.79 9.85 -20.50
N LEU A 260 10.11 10.31 -19.29
CA LEU A 260 9.16 10.89 -18.34
C LEU A 260 9.32 12.42 -18.31
N PRO A 261 8.23 13.17 -18.16
CA PRO A 261 8.32 14.59 -17.85
C PRO A 261 8.99 14.79 -16.50
N ALA A 262 9.56 15.98 -16.23
CA ALA A 262 10.22 16.29 -14.96
C ALA A 262 9.31 15.95 -13.77
N LEU A 263 9.84 15.17 -12.82
CA LEU A 263 9.18 14.74 -11.60
C LEU A 263 9.65 15.57 -10.40
N ALA A 264 8.76 15.85 -9.46
CA ALA A 264 9.13 16.36 -8.14
C ALA A 264 9.79 15.24 -7.33
N ALA A 265 9.20 14.04 -7.33
CA ALA A 265 9.78 12.88 -6.69
C ALA A 265 9.07 11.57 -7.14
N ILE A 266 9.69 10.45 -6.79
CA ILE A 266 9.10 9.10 -6.86
C ILE A 266 8.94 8.59 -5.42
N VAL A 267 7.74 8.13 -5.07
CA VAL A 267 7.46 7.50 -3.77
C VAL A 267 7.16 6.03 -4.01
N THR A 268 7.78 5.15 -3.24
CA THR A 268 7.65 3.69 -3.40
C THR A 268 7.47 2.99 -2.05
N ALA A 269 6.81 1.85 -2.07
CA ALA A 269 6.59 0.99 -0.90
C ALA A 269 6.20 -0.44 -1.34
N THR A 270 5.72 -1.24 -0.41
CA THR A 270 5.12 -2.57 -0.55
C THR A 270 6.07 -3.75 -0.61
N ALA A 271 7.28 -3.55 -1.10
CA ALA A 271 8.35 -4.55 -1.16
C ALA A 271 9.70 -3.85 -0.92
N PRO A 272 10.75 -4.57 -0.51
CA PRO A 272 12.08 -3.98 -0.36
C PRO A 272 12.59 -3.35 -1.66
N LEU A 273 13.09 -2.12 -1.58
CA LEU A 273 13.70 -1.40 -2.70
C LEU A 273 15.22 -1.65 -2.67
N PRO A 274 15.82 -2.27 -3.71
CA PRO A 274 17.27 -2.36 -3.82
C PRO A 274 17.90 -0.97 -3.98
N GLN A 275 18.99 -0.71 -3.26
CA GLN A 275 19.71 0.57 -3.32
C GLN A 275 20.15 0.92 -4.75
N ALA A 276 20.66 -0.07 -5.48
CA ALA A 276 21.08 0.12 -6.87
C ALA A 276 19.93 0.56 -7.78
N LEU A 277 18.72 0.00 -7.58
CA LEU A 277 17.54 0.40 -8.35
C LEU A 277 17.11 1.83 -8.00
N ALA A 278 17.12 2.20 -6.71
CA ALA A 278 16.81 3.56 -6.28
C ALA A 278 17.80 4.56 -6.90
N ALA A 279 19.09 4.30 -6.82
CA ALA A 279 20.15 5.15 -7.40
C ALA A 279 20.02 5.27 -8.93
N ALA A 280 19.76 4.17 -9.63
CA ALA A 280 19.54 4.17 -11.08
C ALA A 280 18.31 4.99 -11.47
N ALA A 281 17.21 4.90 -10.71
CA ALA A 281 16.00 5.69 -10.94
C ALA A 281 16.26 7.18 -10.70
N GLU A 282 16.94 7.56 -9.61
CA GLU A 282 17.30 8.95 -9.34
C GLU A 282 18.21 9.53 -10.45
N ALA A 283 19.19 8.77 -10.91
CA ALA A 283 20.09 9.19 -11.99
C ALA A 283 19.35 9.34 -13.33
N LEU A 284 18.39 8.43 -13.63
CA LEU A 284 17.67 8.45 -14.90
C LEU A 284 16.60 9.55 -14.94
N PHE A 285 15.83 9.73 -13.86
CA PHE A 285 14.67 10.62 -13.83
C PHE A 285 14.95 11.98 -13.18
N GLY A 286 16.14 12.19 -12.61
CA GLY A 286 16.59 13.48 -12.05
C GLY A 286 15.81 13.94 -10.83
N CYS A 287 15.22 13.01 -10.05
CA CYS A 287 14.43 13.32 -8.86
C CYS A 287 14.72 12.33 -7.73
N GLU A 288 14.36 12.70 -6.50
CA GLU A 288 14.51 11.83 -5.33
C GLU A 288 13.56 10.61 -5.39
N VAL A 289 14.05 9.43 -4.98
CA VAL A 289 13.24 8.23 -4.72
C VAL A 289 13.11 8.03 -3.23
N ARG A 290 11.91 8.28 -2.71
CA ARG A 290 11.57 8.13 -1.28
C ARG A 290 10.83 6.82 -1.04
N GLU A 291 11.39 5.96 -0.22
CA GLU A 291 10.77 4.70 0.19
C GLU A 291 9.97 4.90 1.48
N MET A 292 8.74 4.38 1.51
CA MET A 292 7.85 4.40 2.66
C MET A 292 7.74 3.00 3.26
N PHE A 293 7.71 2.91 4.59
CA PHE A 293 7.57 1.66 5.34
C PHE A 293 6.31 1.68 6.19
N GLY A 294 5.57 0.59 6.15
CA GLY A 294 4.34 0.41 6.92
C GLY A 294 3.62 -0.89 6.54
N SER A 295 2.46 -1.08 7.11
CA SER A 295 1.61 -2.25 6.88
C SER A 295 0.12 -1.85 6.86
N THR A 296 -0.77 -2.78 6.56
CA THR A 296 -2.22 -2.54 6.68
C THR A 296 -2.61 -2.23 8.12
N GLU A 297 -1.95 -2.87 9.07
CA GLU A 297 -2.16 -2.70 10.51
C GLU A 297 -1.77 -1.29 10.96
N THR A 298 -0.59 -0.84 10.58
CA THR A 298 0.04 0.39 11.09
C THR A 298 -0.16 1.61 10.22
N CYS A 299 -0.63 1.50 8.96
CA CYS A 299 -0.44 2.52 7.95
C CYS A 299 1.07 2.78 7.69
N VAL A 300 1.42 3.85 6.98
CA VAL A 300 2.82 4.24 6.80
C VAL A 300 3.36 4.79 8.12
N ILE A 301 4.54 4.33 8.53
CA ILE A 301 5.16 4.69 9.82
C ILE A 301 6.58 5.26 9.69
N ALA A 302 7.26 5.05 8.57
CA ALA A 302 8.61 5.58 8.36
C ALA A 302 8.91 5.83 6.89
N ARG A 303 9.97 6.62 6.64
CA ARG A 303 10.49 6.94 5.32
C ARG A 303 12.02 6.83 5.29
N ARG A 304 12.57 6.65 4.08
CA ARG A 304 14.01 6.81 3.81
C ARG A 304 14.26 7.18 2.34
N ARG A 305 15.44 7.72 2.04
CA ARG A 305 15.97 7.87 0.68
C ARG A 305 16.93 6.71 0.40
N THR A 306 16.39 5.59 -0.08
CA THR A 306 17.11 4.30 -0.22
C THR A 306 18.37 4.39 -1.07
N ALA A 307 18.46 5.34 -2.02
CA ALA A 307 19.66 5.54 -2.83
C ALA A 307 20.91 5.86 -2.01
N ILE A 308 20.76 6.53 -0.85
CA ILE A 308 21.87 7.04 -0.05
C ILE A 308 21.87 6.60 1.41
N GLU A 309 20.76 6.04 1.93
CA GLU A 309 20.64 5.68 3.34
C GLU A 309 19.94 4.33 3.57
N GLU A 310 20.44 3.58 4.55
CA GLU A 310 19.81 2.33 5.00
C GLU A 310 18.80 2.58 6.13
N ARG A 311 18.99 3.66 6.87
CA ARG A 311 18.21 4.01 8.06
C ARG A 311 16.82 4.51 7.69
N TRP A 312 15.83 4.08 8.46
CA TRP A 312 14.47 4.56 8.40
C TRP A 312 14.25 5.68 9.40
N THR A 313 13.69 6.79 8.96
CA THR A 313 13.24 7.88 9.82
C THR A 313 11.75 7.68 10.11
N PRO A 314 11.33 7.48 11.38
CA PRO A 314 9.93 7.42 11.75
C PRO A 314 9.19 8.69 11.34
N LEU A 315 7.91 8.55 10.96
CA LEU A 315 7.04 9.70 10.71
C LEU A 315 6.78 10.47 12.03
N PRO A 316 6.38 11.75 11.96
CA PRO A 316 6.15 12.56 13.15
C PRO A 316 5.20 11.88 14.15
N GLY A 317 5.63 11.76 15.42
CA GLY A 317 4.86 11.12 16.47
C GLY A 317 4.79 9.59 16.43
N VAL A 318 5.48 8.94 15.50
CA VAL A 318 5.65 7.49 15.47
C VAL A 318 6.87 7.09 16.30
N ARG A 319 6.72 6.05 17.11
CA ARG A 319 7.82 5.43 17.87
C ARG A 319 7.80 3.93 17.67
N VAL A 320 8.96 3.36 17.45
CA VAL A 320 9.18 1.93 17.29
C VAL A 320 9.99 1.40 18.46
N HIS A 321 9.55 0.30 19.05
CA HIS A 321 10.20 -0.32 20.20
C HIS A 321 10.52 -1.78 19.85
N PRO A 322 11.82 -2.13 19.75
CA PRO A 322 12.23 -3.51 19.56
C PRO A 322 11.66 -4.42 20.65
N GLN A 323 11.19 -5.58 20.24
CA GLN A 323 10.77 -6.67 21.12
C GLN A 323 11.57 -7.93 20.75
N PRO A 324 11.68 -8.92 21.64
CA PRO A 324 12.39 -10.16 21.34
C PRO A 324 11.85 -10.89 20.10
N ASP A 325 10.57 -10.69 19.81
CA ASP A 325 9.79 -11.39 18.78
C ASP A 325 9.15 -10.47 17.72
N GLY A 326 9.65 -9.24 17.59
CA GLY A 326 9.13 -8.28 16.61
C GLY A 326 9.37 -6.83 17.00
N THR A 327 8.46 -5.96 16.65
CA THR A 327 8.52 -4.51 16.94
C THR A 327 7.16 -4.01 17.38
N LEU A 328 7.10 -3.30 18.49
CA LEU A 328 5.90 -2.61 18.93
C LEU A 328 5.88 -1.18 18.40
N VAL A 329 4.85 -0.82 17.66
CA VAL A 329 4.67 0.50 17.04
C VAL A 329 3.64 1.31 17.81
N HIS A 330 4.02 2.50 18.24
CA HIS A 330 3.15 3.51 18.85
C HIS A 330 3.01 4.69 17.91
N ALA A 331 1.78 5.10 17.62
CA ALA A 331 1.50 6.29 16.82
C ALA A 331 0.14 6.88 17.18
N ALA A 332 -0.04 8.19 17.00
CA ALA A 332 -1.28 8.88 17.34
C ALA A 332 -2.50 8.44 16.50
N HIS A 333 -2.27 7.89 15.31
CA HIS A 333 -3.33 7.36 14.45
C HIS A 333 -3.72 5.91 14.77
N LEU A 334 -3.04 5.26 15.72
CA LEU A 334 -3.34 3.91 16.17
C LEU A 334 -4.12 3.95 17.48
N PRO A 335 -5.21 3.20 17.62
CA PRO A 335 -6.00 3.18 18.87
C PRO A 335 -5.26 2.50 20.03
N ALA A 336 -4.29 1.64 19.71
CA ALA A 336 -3.40 0.96 20.65
C ALA A 336 -2.09 0.63 19.94
N PRO A 337 -1.00 0.35 20.68
CA PRO A 337 0.25 -0.11 20.09
C PRO A 337 0.04 -1.36 19.26
N VAL A 338 0.68 -1.41 18.08
CA VAL A 338 0.57 -2.52 17.13
C VAL A 338 1.89 -3.28 17.07
N ALA A 339 1.83 -4.59 17.24
CA ALA A 339 2.98 -5.47 17.06
C ALA A 339 3.18 -5.82 15.57
N LEU A 340 4.40 -5.63 15.08
CA LEU A 340 4.86 -6.09 13.77
C LEU A 340 5.82 -7.27 13.97
N ALA A 341 5.79 -8.20 13.02
CA ALA A 341 6.77 -9.29 12.97
C ALA A 341 8.16 -8.83 12.49
N ASP A 342 8.26 -7.59 12.00
CA ASP A 342 9.52 -7.00 11.54
C ASP A 342 10.42 -6.69 12.75
N LEU A 343 11.67 -7.15 12.70
CA LEU A 343 12.69 -6.88 13.71
C LEU A 343 13.43 -5.60 13.34
N VAL A 344 13.62 -4.72 14.32
CA VAL A 344 14.32 -3.45 14.12
C VAL A 344 15.47 -3.27 15.10
N GLU A 345 16.50 -2.57 14.67
CA GLU A 345 17.54 -1.99 15.51
C GLU A 345 17.34 -0.48 15.51
N VAL A 346 17.12 0.08 16.69
CA VAL A 346 16.83 1.52 16.89
C VAL A 346 18.08 2.26 17.31
N ASP A 347 18.41 3.33 16.62
CA ASP A 347 19.51 4.23 16.95
C ASP A 347 19.09 5.23 18.03
N GLY A 348 20.07 5.92 18.66
CA GLY A 348 19.81 6.85 19.76
C GLY A 348 18.96 8.08 19.40
N ASP A 349 18.81 8.41 18.11
CA ASP A 349 17.96 9.46 17.58
C ASP A 349 16.54 8.99 17.20
N GLY A 350 16.22 7.71 17.42
CA GLY A 350 14.94 7.09 17.11
C GLY A 350 14.81 6.57 15.66
N ALA A 351 15.78 6.83 14.79
CA ALA A 351 15.85 6.16 13.49
C ALA A 351 16.16 4.68 13.68
N PHE A 352 15.81 3.84 12.68
CA PHE A 352 15.98 2.41 12.84
C PHE A 352 16.42 1.72 11.54
N ARG A 353 16.92 0.50 11.67
CA ARG A 353 17.20 -0.43 10.56
C ARG A 353 16.34 -1.66 10.67
N LEU A 354 15.82 -2.13 9.53
CA LEU A 354 15.14 -3.42 9.46
C LEU A 354 16.17 -4.56 9.50
N ARG A 355 15.92 -5.57 10.34
CA ARG A 355 16.78 -6.75 10.51
C ARG A 355 16.10 -8.05 10.08
N GLY A 356 15.01 -7.95 9.30
CA GLY A 356 14.20 -9.07 8.82
C GLY A 356 12.93 -9.25 9.65
N ARG A 357 12.31 -10.43 9.54
CA ARG A 357 11.10 -10.81 10.29
C ARG A 357 11.39 -11.99 11.18
N GLN A 358 10.68 -12.09 12.28
CA GLN A 358 10.82 -13.24 13.18
C GLN A 358 10.48 -14.56 12.50
N GLU A 359 9.42 -14.60 11.69
CA GLU A 359 9.03 -15.77 10.90
C GLU A 359 10.12 -16.18 9.89
N ASP A 360 11.00 -15.24 9.54
CA ASP A 360 12.13 -15.42 8.63
C ASP A 360 13.42 -15.74 9.38
N LEU A 361 13.42 -15.74 10.74
CA LEU A 361 14.60 -16.09 11.51
C LEU A 361 14.87 -17.59 11.45
N LEU A 362 16.06 -17.90 11.01
CA LEU A 362 16.61 -19.24 11.00
C LEU A 362 17.53 -19.40 12.20
N GLU A 363 17.34 -20.48 12.95
CA GLU A 363 18.30 -20.93 13.93
C GLU A 363 18.79 -22.32 13.54
N ILE A 364 20.02 -22.39 13.06
CA ILE A 364 20.65 -23.62 12.57
C ILE A 364 22.03 -23.76 13.24
N ALA A 365 22.25 -24.88 13.93
CA ALA A 365 23.49 -25.18 14.63
C ALA A 365 23.94 -24.07 15.60
N GLY A 366 23.00 -23.44 16.32
CA GLY A 366 23.26 -22.37 17.29
C GLY A 366 23.61 -21.01 16.68
N LYS A 367 23.53 -20.89 15.35
CA LYS A 367 23.70 -19.62 14.61
C LYS A 367 22.36 -19.08 14.16
N ARG A 368 22.23 -17.77 14.06
CA ARG A 368 21.03 -17.06 13.62
C ARG A 368 21.26 -16.28 12.34
N ALA A 369 20.32 -16.36 11.41
CA ALA A 369 20.24 -15.53 10.22
C ALA A 369 18.78 -15.24 9.88
N SER A 370 18.52 -14.20 9.10
CA SER A 370 17.16 -13.94 8.58
C SER A 370 17.08 -14.30 7.10
N LEU A 371 15.97 -14.86 6.65
CA LEU A 371 15.72 -15.14 5.22
C LEU A 371 15.80 -13.84 4.39
N GLY A 372 15.40 -12.71 4.97
CA GLY A 372 15.55 -11.39 4.36
C GLY A 372 17.01 -11.00 4.13
N ASP A 373 17.89 -11.26 5.12
CA ASP A 373 19.33 -11.00 4.97
C ASP A 373 19.96 -11.92 3.91
N LEU A 374 19.61 -13.20 3.93
CA LEU A 374 20.08 -14.15 2.91
C LEU A 374 19.59 -13.78 1.51
N THR A 375 18.35 -13.29 1.38
CA THR A 375 17.81 -12.78 0.12
C THR A 375 18.59 -11.54 -0.33
N ARG A 376 18.95 -10.63 0.57
CA ARG A 376 19.80 -9.46 0.26
C ARG A 376 21.18 -9.88 -0.27
N CYS A 377 21.81 -10.87 0.36
CA CYS A 377 23.08 -11.41 -0.13
C CYS A 377 22.94 -12.02 -1.54
N LEU A 378 21.84 -12.74 -1.80
CA LEU A 378 21.54 -13.27 -3.13
C LEU A 378 21.38 -12.17 -4.18
N LEU A 379 20.61 -11.13 -3.86
CA LEU A 379 20.40 -9.98 -4.76
C LEU A 379 21.65 -9.12 -4.97
N ALA A 380 22.63 -9.19 -4.07
CA ALA A 380 23.90 -8.49 -4.22
C ALA A 380 24.89 -9.22 -5.15
N VAL A 381 24.62 -10.44 -5.58
CA VAL A 381 25.45 -11.18 -6.54
C VAL A 381 25.38 -10.49 -7.90
N PRO A 382 26.49 -10.03 -8.47
CA PRO A 382 26.51 -9.38 -9.78
C PRO A 382 25.88 -10.26 -10.88
N GLY A 383 24.88 -9.73 -11.59
CA GLY A 383 24.15 -10.46 -12.64
C GLY A 383 22.89 -11.20 -12.14
N VAL A 384 22.57 -11.12 -10.86
CA VAL A 384 21.24 -11.50 -10.33
C VAL A 384 20.30 -10.33 -10.50
N GLU A 385 19.20 -10.56 -11.21
CA GLU A 385 18.16 -9.55 -11.50
C GLU A 385 17.04 -9.54 -10.43
N ASP A 386 16.62 -10.72 -9.98
CA ASP A 386 15.64 -10.90 -8.91
C ASP A 386 15.92 -12.21 -8.17
N GLY A 387 15.45 -12.33 -6.93
CA GLY A 387 15.68 -13.53 -6.14
C GLY A 387 14.97 -13.53 -4.80
N VAL A 388 14.79 -14.71 -4.25
CA VAL A 388 14.25 -14.92 -2.91
C VAL A 388 14.83 -16.18 -2.28
N VAL A 389 15.18 -16.08 -1.00
CA VAL A 389 15.54 -17.22 -0.16
C VAL A 389 14.35 -17.57 0.73
N LEU A 390 14.02 -18.84 0.81
CA LEU A 390 12.90 -19.32 1.62
C LEU A 390 13.24 -20.63 2.34
N GLN A 391 12.57 -20.87 3.46
CA GLN A 391 12.66 -22.10 4.20
C GLN A 391 11.57 -23.07 3.73
N LEU A 392 11.94 -24.32 3.45
CA LEU A 392 11.00 -25.37 3.08
C LEU A 392 10.28 -25.92 4.32
N ASP A 393 9.06 -26.41 4.13
CA ASP A 393 8.27 -27.00 5.23
C ASP A 393 8.74 -28.41 5.60
N GLU A 394 9.40 -29.11 4.68
CA GLU A 394 9.96 -30.42 4.90
C GLU A 394 11.11 -30.37 5.91
N ARG A 395 11.04 -31.25 6.91
CA ARG A 395 12.11 -31.46 7.90
C ARG A 395 12.96 -32.67 7.49
N GLU A 396 14.27 -32.50 7.52
CA GLU A 396 15.18 -33.66 7.46
C GLU A 396 15.05 -34.52 8.71
N GLY A 397 15.59 -35.74 8.66
CA GLY A 397 15.59 -36.67 9.78
C GLY A 397 16.22 -36.13 11.09
N ASN A 398 16.98 -35.04 11.01
CA ASN A 398 17.54 -34.28 12.12
C ASN A 398 16.64 -33.13 12.63
N GLY A 399 15.43 -32.97 12.08
CA GLY A 399 14.46 -31.92 12.48
C GLY A 399 14.74 -30.53 11.89
N VAL A 400 15.79 -30.35 11.10
CA VAL A 400 16.15 -29.05 10.49
C VAL A 400 15.40 -28.84 9.18
N ARG A 401 14.77 -27.68 9.01
CA ARG A 401 14.15 -27.28 7.74
C ARG A 401 15.21 -26.80 6.76
N ARG A 402 15.11 -27.22 5.52
CA ARG A 402 16.04 -26.83 4.44
C ARG A 402 15.78 -25.40 3.97
N ILE A 403 16.85 -24.76 3.50
CA ILE A 403 16.80 -23.47 2.84
C ILE A 403 16.90 -23.70 1.33
N ALA A 404 16.04 -23.04 0.56
CA ALA A 404 16.06 -23.01 -0.89
C ALA A 404 16.13 -21.55 -1.39
N ALA A 405 16.58 -21.36 -2.60
CA ALA A 405 16.59 -20.07 -3.28
C ALA A 405 15.97 -20.22 -4.68
N LEU A 406 15.15 -19.22 -5.06
CA LEU A 406 14.71 -18.99 -6.44
C LEU A 406 15.41 -17.73 -6.94
N VAL A 407 15.94 -17.75 -8.16
CA VAL A 407 16.73 -16.63 -8.69
C VAL A 407 16.47 -16.41 -10.17
N VAL A 408 16.34 -15.15 -10.55
CA VAL A 408 16.33 -14.68 -11.94
C VAL A 408 17.73 -14.18 -12.26
N ALA A 409 18.47 -14.93 -13.04
CA ALA A 409 19.85 -14.63 -13.42
C ALA A 409 20.13 -15.23 -14.82
N PRO A 410 19.72 -14.55 -15.92
CA PRO A 410 19.79 -15.12 -17.26
C PRO A 410 21.19 -15.49 -17.71
N MET A 411 22.21 -14.73 -17.24
CA MET A 411 23.59 -14.84 -17.68
C MET A 411 24.49 -15.64 -16.72
N LEU A 412 23.95 -16.15 -15.60
CA LEU A 412 24.72 -16.88 -14.59
C LEU A 412 24.23 -18.32 -14.45
N ASP A 413 25.16 -19.25 -14.23
CA ASP A 413 24.80 -20.59 -13.77
C ASP A 413 24.72 -20.66 -12.24
N GLU A 414 24.07 -21.69 -11.73
CA GLU A 414 23.85 -21.90 -10.29
C GLU A 414 25.17 -22.03 -9.52
N ALA A 415 26.18 -22.65 -10.12
CA ALA A 415 27.48 -22.86 -9.50
C ALA A 415 28.23 -21.52 -9.29
N SER A 416 28.11 -20.59 -10.22
CA SER A 416 28.71 -19.25 -10.13
C SER A 416 28.05 -18.44 -9.03
N ILE A 417 26.70 -18.45 -8.94
CA ILE A 417 25.94 -17.79 -7.87
C ILE A 417 26.34 -18.38 -6.51
N MET A 418 26.34 -19.70 -6.39
CA MET A 418 26.68 -20.37 -5.14
C MET A 418 28.13 -20.12 -4.70
N ARG A 419 29.05 -19.89 -5.65
CA ARG A 419 30.43 -19.53 -5.32
C ARG A 419 30.51 -18.18 -4.63
N VAL A 420 29.84 -17.17 -5.18
CA VAL A 420 29.79 -15.82 -4.57
C VAL A 420 29.04 -15.84 -3.21
N LEU A 421 27.97 -16.61 -3.10
CA LEU A 421 27.26 -16.73 -1.83
C LEU A 421 28.09 -17.36 -0.71
N ARG A 422 29.00 -18.32 -1.04
CA ARG A 422 29.93 -18.93 -0.05
C ARG A 422 30.89 -17.93 0.58
N ASP A 423 31.20 -16.86 -0.13
CA ASP A 423 32.05 -15.79 0.39
C ASP A 423 31.32 -14.80 1.28
N SER A 424 29.97 -14.76 1.20
CA SER A 424 29.12 -13.75 1.85
C SER A 424 28.20 -14.35 2.93
N ILE A 425 27.94 -15.65 2.91
CA ILE A 425 26.98 -16.32 3.78
C ILE A 425 27.68 -17.46 4.53
N ASP A 426 27.40 -17.55 5.85
CA ASP A 426 27.89 -18.69 6.63
C ASP A 426 27.42 -20.01 6.00
N PRO A 427 28.31 -21.01 5.85
CA PRO A 427 28.00 -22.28 5.18
C PRO A 427 26.73 -22.99 5.68
N VAL A 428 26.37 -22.80 6.93
CA VAL A 428 25.17 -23.42 7.54
C VAL A 428 23.86 -22.85 6.97
N PHE A 429 23.89 -21.63 6.42
CA PHE A 429 22.73 -20.95 5.83
C PHE A 429 22.72 -20.93 4.30
N LEU A 430 23.69 -21.56 3.66
CA LEU A 430 23.70 -21.67 2.21
C LEU A 430 22.47 -22.45 1.72
N PRO A 431 21.76 -21.97 0.69
CA PRO A 431 20.67 -22.71 0.08
C PRO A 431 21.14 -24.10 -0.36
N ARG A 432 20.43 -25.13 0.09
CA ARG A 432 20.68 -26.50 -0.36
C ARG A 432 20.23 -26.72 -1.79
N ARG A 433 19.26 -25.90 -2.21
CA ARG A 433 18.72 -25.87 -3.55
C ARG A 433 18.65 -24.43 -4.01
N LEU A 434 19.25 -24.16 -5.15
CA LEU A 434 19.13 -22.90 -5.86
C LEU A 434 18.53 -23.22 -7.23
N LEU A 435 17.36 -22.67 -7.55
CA LEU A 435 16.67 -22.88 -8.80
C LEU A 435 16.59 -21.57 -9.57
N ARG A 436 17.04 -21.61 -10.83
CA ARG A 436 16.88 -20.49 -11.76
C ARG A 436 15.48 -20.52 -12.36
N VAL A 437 14.86 -19.36 -12.42
CA VAL A 437 13.53 -19.15 -13.02
C VAL A 437 13.57 -17.94 -13.95
N ASP A 438 12.67 -17.91 -14.94
CA ASP A 438 12.56 -16.77 -15.87
C ASP A 438 11.98 -15.55 -15.17
N ALA A 439 11.06 -15.75 -14.23
CA ALA A 439 10.47 -14.68 -13.42
C ALA A 439 9.97 -15.21 -12.07
N LEU A 440 9.94 -14.35 -11.05
CA LEU A 440 9.32 -14.65 -9.77
C LEU A 440 7.82 -14.29 -9.78
N PRO A 441 6.95 -15.08 -9.12
CA PRO A 441 5.50 -14.91 -9.13
C PRO A 441 5.08 -13.75 -8.19
N ARG A 442 5.24 -12.52 -8.65
CA ARG A 442 4.85 -11.33 -7.88
C ARG A 442 3.39 -10.97 -8.13
N ASN A 443 2.66 -10.69 -7.06
CA ASN A 443 1.30 -10.15 -7.16
C ASN A 443 1.31 -8.67 -7.58
N ALA A 444 0.12 -8.07 -7.75
CA ALA A 444 -0.06 -6.67 -8.18
C ALA A 444 0.61 -5.63 -7.25
N THR A 445 0.99 -6.01 -6.03
CA THR A 445 1.71 -5.16 -5.07
C THR A 445 3.21 -5.49 -4.98
N GLY A 446 3.70 -6.40 -5.84
CA GLY A 446 5.10 -6.83 -5.84
C GLY A 446 5.46 -7.85 -4.75
N LYS A 447 4.50 -8.31 -3.95
CA LYS A 447 4.72 -9.36 -2.95
C LYS A 447 4.82 -10.73 -3.61
N LEU A 448 5.61 -11.62 -3.00
CA LEU A 448 5.83 -13.00 -3.42
C LEU A 448 4.93 -13.94 -2.60
N PRO A 449 3.86 -14.52 -3.16
CA PRO A 449 3.02 -15.49 -2.46
C PRO A 449 3.81 -16.79 -2.21
N ARG A 450 3.90 -17.20 -0.93
CA ARG A 450 4.70 -18.36 -0.51
C ARG A 450 4.28 -19.65 -1.24
N ASP A 451 2.98 -19.89 -1.41
CA ASP A 451 2.47 -21.09 -2.06
C ASP A 451 2.88 -21.20 -3.53
N GLU A 452 3.02 -20.07 -4.21
CA GLU A 452 3.49 -20.03 -5.60
C GLU A 452 4.99 -20.30 -5.69
N LEU A 453 5.77 -19.79 -4.75
CA LEU A 453 7.22 -20.09 -4.66
C LEU A 453 7.45 -21.58 -4.41
N LEU A 454 6.69 -22.19 -3.48
CA LEU A 454 6.79 -23.63 -3.20
C LEU A 454 6.40 -24.47 -4.40
N ARG A 455 5.35 -24.07 -5.15
CA ARG A 455 4.96 -24.75 -6.39
C ARG A 455 6.05 -24.73 -7.47
N LEU A 456 6.78 -23.61 -7.62
CA LEU A 456 7.91 -23.54 -8.55
C LEU A 456 9.02 -24.51 -8.17
N LEU A 457 9.35 -24.60 -6.87
CA LEU A 457 10.35 -25.54 -6.38
C LEU A 457 9.93 -27.02 -6.55
N GLN A 458 8.64 -27.31 -6.49
CA GLN A 458 8.12 -28.68 -6.65
C GLN A 458 8.10 -29.15 -8.11
N ARG A 459 7.81 -28.24 -9.08
CA ARG A 459 7.77 -28.57 -10.51
C ARG A 459 9.07 -29.11 -11.08
N ASP A 460 10.18 -28.72 -10.50
CA ASP A 460 11.52 -29.16 -10.92
C ASP A 460 11.90 -30.55 -10.31
N MET A 461 11.02 -31.13 -9.48
CA MET A 461 11.20 -32.47 -8.89
C MET A 461 10.45 -33.57 -9.63
N ALA A 462 9.61 -33.21 -10.60
CA ALA A 462 8.81 -34.13 -11.41
C ALA A 462 9.43 -34.28 -12.81
#